data_7864117eb03ca7214d5fd8bf2e5762fa
#
_entry.id   7864117eb03ca7214d5fd8bf2e5762fa
#
_cell.length_a   1.000
_cell.length_b   1.000
_cell.length_c   1.000
_cell.angle_alpha   90.00
_cell.angle_beta   90.00
_cell.angle_gamma   90.00
#
_symmetry.space_group_name_H-M   'P 1'
#
loop_
_entity.id
_entity.type
_entity.pdbx_description
1 polymer ?
#
loop_
_entity_poly.entity_id
_entity_poly.type
_entity_poly.pdbx_seq_one_letter_code
_entity_poly.pdbx_strand_id
1 'polypeptide(L)'
;LRMDPRNILVMNNLAWSLCLIGKDLMRAEELSRITIMREPSNPIYLDTYGWIMYKLGDCQSALFYLERAIENSGENVEKEIESHYKEVKKQCK
;
A
#
# COMPACT_ATOMS: atom_id res chain seq x y z
N LEU A 1 -11.21 19.71 -6.26
CA LEU A 1 -9.82 19.27 -6.41
C LEU A 1 -9.69 18.36 -7.59
N ARG A 2 -8.96 18.82 -8.55
CA ARG A 2 -8.75 18.08 -9.76
C ARG A 2 -7.48 17.23 -9.62
N MET A 3 -7.65 15.92 -9.63
CA MET A 3 -6.52 15.02 -9.55
C MET A 3 -5.97 14.75 -10.96
N ASP A 4 -4.66 14.97 -11.12
CA ASP A 4 -4.00 14.64 -12.38
C ASP A 4 -3.82 13.12 -12.43
N PRO A 5 -4.47 12.42 -13.36
CA PRO A 5 -4.33 10.96 -13.44
C PRO A 5 -2.93 10.48 -13.81
N ARG A 6 -2.04 11.40 -14.19
CA ARG A 6 -0.65 11.06 -14.47
C ARG A 6 0.24 11.23 -13.25
N ASN A 7 -0.27 11.86 -12.18
CA ASN A 7 0.51 12.07 -10.96
C ASN A 7 0.23 10.95 -9.96
N ILE A 8 0.97 9.87 -10.11
CA ILE A 8 0.76 8.70 -9.27
C ILE A 8 1.14 8.93 -7.81
N LEU A 9 2.07 9.86 -7.54
CA LEU A 9 2.40 10.20 -6.16
C LEU A 9 1.20 10.82 -5.42
N VAL A 10 0.49 11.72 -6.08
CA VAL A 10 -0.73 12.30 -5.52
C VAL A 10 -1.78 11.23 -5.28
N MET A 11 -1.93 10.30 -6.24
CA MET A 11 -2.87 9.18 -6.11
C MET A 11 -2.52 8.31 -4.91
N ASN A 12 -1.24 8.01 -4.72
CA ASN A 12 -0.79 7.22 -3.58
C ASN A 12 -1.07 7.95 -2.26
N ASN A 13 -0.80 9.24 -2.21
CA ASN A 13 -1.03 10.02 -1.00
C ASN A 13 -2.51 10.07 -0.63
N LEU A 14 -3.38 10.23 -1.63
CA LEU A 14 -4.82 10.22 -1.39
C LEU A 14 -5.29 8.84 -0.92
N ALA A 15 -4.80 7.78 -1.57
CA ALA A 15 -5.14 6.41 -1.17
C ALA A 15 -4.74 6.16 0.28
N TRP A 16 -3.54 6.59 0.66
CA TRP A 16 -3.04 6.43 2.03
C TRP A 16 -3.92 7.19 3.01
N SER A 17 -4.28 8.44 2.69
CA SER A 17 -5.14 9.25 3.55
C SER A 17 -6.50 8.61 3.77
N LEU A 18 -7.12 8.12 2.70
CA LEU A 18 -8.42 7.43 2.80
C LEU A 18 -8.31 6.19 3.67
N CYS A 19 -7.21 5.45 3.51
CA CYS A 19 -6.98 4.25 4.30
C CYS A 19 -6.84 4.57 5.78
N LEU A 20 -6.10 5.62 6.13
CA LEU A 20 -5.86 5.99 7.52
C LEU A 20 -7.15 6.42 8.23
N ILE A 21 -8.03 7.14 7.55
CA ILE A 21 -9.29 7.56 8.16
C ILE A 21 -10.36 6.47 8.07
N GLY A 22 -10.08 5.40 7.35
CA GLY A 22 -11.02 4.27 7.22
C GLY A 22 -12.26 4.57 6.41
N LYS A 23 -12.20 5.58 5.55
CA LYS A 23 -13.32 5.94 4.69
C LYS A 23 -13.02 5.56 3.25
N ASP A 24 -14.06 5.05 2.58
CA ASP A 24 -13.99 4.72 1.15
C ASP A 24 -12.77 3.88 0.80
N LEU A 25 -12.63 2.76 1.51
CA LEU A 25 -11.50 1.85 1.30
C LEU A 25 -11.47 1.27 -0.11
N MET A 26 -12.64 1.13 -0.74
CA MET A 26 -12.68 0.63 -2.12
C MET A 26 -12.06 1.64 -3.09
N ARG A 27 -12.29 2.93 -2.85
CA ARG A 27 -11.64 3.96 -3.66
C ARG A 27 -10.14 4.01 -3.40
N ALA A 28 -9.74 3.85 -2.14
CA ALA A 28 -8.32 3.78 -1.79
C ALA A 28 -7.65 2.63 -2.55
N GLU A 29 -8.30 1.49 -2.61
CA GLU A 29 -7.80 0.32 -3.34
C GLU A 29 -7.65 0.63 -4.83
N GLU A 30 -8.65 1.26 -5.44
CA GLU A 30 -8.58 1.61 -6.86
C GLU A 30 -7.42 2.54 -7.17
N LEU A 31 -7.26 3.59 -6.36
CA LEU A 31 -6.19 4.56 -6.55
C LEU A 31 -4.82 3.92 -6.38
N SER A 32 -4.66 3.13 -5.32
CA SER A 32 -3.40 2.47 -5.04
C SER A 32 -3.07 1.42 -6.10
N ARG A 33 -4.08 0.71 -6.60
CA ARG A 33 -3.88 -0.28 -7.65
C ARG A 33 -3.29 0.34 -8.90
N ILE A 34 -3.74 1.55 -9.25
CA ILE A 34 -3.19 2.27 -10.41
C ILE A 34 -1.71 2.57 -10.19
N THR A 35 -1.32 2.94 -8.96
CA THR A 35 0.08 3.25 -8.68
C THR A 35 0.98 2.02 -8.87
N ILE A 36 0.55 0.86 -8.40
CA ILE A 36 1.36 -0.35 -8.55
C ILE A 36 1.34 -0.89 -9.97
N MET A 37 0.31 -0.60 -10.74
CA MET A 37 0.30 -0.95 -12.16
C MET A 37 1.31 -0.15 -12.95
N ARG A 38 1.54 1.10 -12.55
CA ARG A 38 2.49 1.97 -13.23
C ARG A 38 3.93 1.79 -12.74
N GLU A 39 4.09 1.53 -11.44
CA GLU A 39 5.40 1.30 -10.85
C GLU A 39 5.37 0.07 -9.97
N PRO A 40 5.38 -1.12 -10.57
CA PRO A 40 5.17 -2.36 -9.81
C PRO A 40 6.30 -2.73 -8.85
N SER A 41 7.44 -2.04 -8.94
CA SER A 41 8.56 -2.31 -8.04
C SER A 41 8.80 -1.19 -7.01
N ASN A 42 7.93 -0.19 -6.98
CA ASN A 42 8.08 0.91 -6.02
C ASN A 42 7.66 0.44 -4.63
N PRO A 43 8.60 0.33 -3.67
CA PRO A 43 8.26 -0.23 -2.36
C PRO A 43 7.25 0.60 -1.58
N ILE A 44 7.23 1.92 -1.76
CA ILE A 44 6.27 2.78 -1.08
C ILE A 44 4.85 2.50 -1.57
N TYR A 45 4.68 2.34 -2.87
CA TYR A 45 3.37 2.05 -3.45
C TYR A 45 2.90 0.64 -3.09
N LEU A 46 3.83 -0.32 -3.07
CA LEU A 46 3.52 -1.69 -2.65
C LEU A 46 3.09 -1.73 -1.18
N ASP A 47 3.77 -0.96 -0.33
CA ASP A 47 3.42 -0.87 1.09
C ASP A 47 2.01 -0.30 1.27
N THR A 48 1.70 0.79 0.59
CA THR A 48 0.38 1.42 0.65
C THR A 48 -0.70 0.42 0.25
N TYR A 49 -0.50 -0.27 -0.86
CA TYR A 49 -1.47 -1.23 -1.35
C TYR A 49 -1.65 -2.39 -0.38
N GLY A 50 -0.54 -2.91 0.14
CA GLY A 50 -0.59 -3.99 1.12
C GLY A 50 -1.36 -3.61 2.37
N TRP A 51 -1.13 -2.39 2.88
CA TRP A 51 -1.83 -1.92 4.06
C TRP A 51 -3.34 -1.75 3.81
N ILE A 52 -3.70 -1.26 2.61
CA ILE A 52 -5.11 -1.16 2.22
C ILE A 52 -5.76 -2.54 2.18
N MET A 53 -5.07 -3.53 1.62
CA MET A 53 -5.58 -4.91 1.59
C MET A 53 -5.81 -5.43 3.00
N TYR A 54 -4.91 -5.13 3.92
CA TYR A 54 -5.06 -5.51 5.32
C TYR A 54 -6.33 -4.89 5.92
N LYS A 55 -6.56 -3.62 5.68
CA LYS A 55 -7.76 -2.94 6.18
C LYS A 55 -9.05 -3.48 5.56
N LEU A 56 -8.96 -3.99 4.34
CA LEU A 56 -10.10 -4.62 3.67
C LEU A 56 -10.32 -6.07 4.12
N GLY A 57 -9.42 -6.62 4.93
CA GLY A 57 -9.54 -7.97 5.44
C GLY A 57 -8.89 -9.04 4.58
N ASP A 58 -8.15 -8.65 3.55
CA ASP A 58 -7.47 -9.59 2.66
C ASP A 58 -6.03 -9.79 3.13
N CYS A 59 -5.86 -10.70 4.08
CA CYS A 59 -4.55 -10.96 4.68
C CYS A 59 -3.54 -11.51 3.68
N GLN A 60 -3.96 -12.39 2.78
CA GLN A 60 -3.05 -12.98 1.81
C GLN A 60 -2.45 -11.94 0.89
N SER A 61 -3.30 -11.07 0.35
CA SER A 61 -2.82 -9.99 -0.51
C SER A 61 -1.96 -9.01 0.26
N ALA A 62 -2.35 -8.68 1.50
CA ALA A 62 -1.58 -7.78 2.35
C ALA A 62 -0.16 -8.29 2.54
N LEU A 63 -0.01 -9.55 2.92
CA LEU A 63 1.31 -10.15 3.13
C LEU A 63 2.10 -10.19 1.84
N PHE A 64 1.46 -10.55 0.73
CA PHE A 64 2.12 -10.63 -0.56
C PHE A 64 2.75 -9.29 -0.96
N TYR A 65 1.96 -8.22 -0.89
CA TYR A 65 2.45 -6.91 -1.32
C TYR A 65 3.44 -6.30 -0.36
N LEU A 66 3.27 -6.52 0.96
CA LEU A 66 4.24 -6.04 1.94
C LEU A 66 5.58 -6.78 1.83
N GLU A 67 5.55 -8.08 1.55
CA GLU A 67 6.77 -8.82 1.30
C GLU A 67 7.49 -8.31 0.05
N ARG A 68 6.73 -8.01 -1.00
CA ARG A 68 7.32 -7.43 -2.20
C ARG A 68 7.91 -6.05 -1.94
N ALA A 69 7.25 -5.26 -1.08
CA ALA A 69 7.78 -3.95 -0.70
C ALA A 69 9.15 -4.10 -0.03
N ILE A 70 9.27 -5.05 0.87
CA ILE A 70 10.54 -5.31 1.56
C ILE A 70 11.61 -5.79 0.57
N GLU A 71 11.25 -6.74 -0.30
CA GLU A 71 12.18 -7.25 -1.31
C GLU A 71 12.70 -6.16 -2.23
N ASN A 72 11.82 -5.25 -2.65
CA ASN A 72 12.18 -4.19 -3.57
C ASN A 72 12.87 -3.01 -2.89
N SER A 73 12.89 -2.98 -1.55
CA SER A 73 13.62 -1.97 -0.79
C SER A 73 15.12 -2.26 -0.72
N GLY A 74 15.51 -3.48 -1.00
CA GLY A 74 16.92 -3.89 -0.89
C GLY A 74 17.38 -3.87 0.55
N GLU A 75 18.56 -3.30 0.79
CA GLU A 75 19.17 -3.28 2.13
C GLU A 75 18.58 -2.23 3.04
N ASN A 76 17.93 -1.22 2.47
CA ASN A 76 17.42 -0.07 3.22
C ASN A 76 15.91 -0.06 3.28
N VAL A 77 15.35 -1.02 4.02
CA VAL A 77 13.90 -1.09 4.23
C VAL A 77 13.48 0.02 5.18
N GLU A 78 12.49 0.80 4.80
CA GLU A 78 11.95 1.84 5.68
C GLU A 78 11.29 1.21 6.90
N LYS A 79 11.49 1.83 8.05
CA LYS A 79 10.93 1.34 9.31
C LYS A 79 9.42 1.20 9.25
N GLU A 80 8.78 2.10 8.54
CA GLU A 80 7.33 2.09 8.38
C GLU A 80 6.85 0.83 7.65
N ILE A 81 7.56 0.45 6.59
CA ILE A 81 7.24 -0.76 5.82
C ILE A 81 7.42 -2.00 6.69
N GLU A 82 8.53 -2.07 7.42
CA GLU A 82 8.76 -3.18 8.34
C GLU A 82 7.68 -3.27 9.41
N SER A 83 7.30 -2.13 9.98
CA SER A 83 6.27 -2.05 11.00
C SER A 83 4.94 -2.57 10.48
N HIS A 84 4.55 -2.16 9.27
CA HIS A 84 3.32 -2.64 8.65
C HIS A 84 3.34 -4.15 8.42
N TYR A 85 4.46 -4.65 7.92
CA TYR A 85 4.60 -6.08 7.67
C TYR A 85 4.49 -6.89 8.96
N LYS A 86 5.15 -6.45 10.02
CA LYS A 86 5.09 -7.13 11.32
C LYS A 86 3.67 -7.13 11.89
N GLU A 87 2.98 -6.01 11.76
CA GLU A 87 1.61 -5.90 12.24
C GLU A 87 0.68 -6.86 11.50
N VAL A 88 0.76 -6.88 10.18
CA VAL A 88 -0.08 -7.76 9.37
C VAL A 88 0.24 -9.22 9.67
N LYS A 89 1.52 -9.56 9.77
CA LYS A 89 1.93 -10.93 10.05
C LYS A 89 1.44 -11.40 11.41
N LYS A 90 1.41 -10.49 12.38
CA LYS A 90 0.92 -10.79 13.73
C LYS A 90 -0.60 -11.03 13.74
N GLN A 91 -1.35 -10.22 13.02
CA GLN A 91 -2.81 -10.28 13.00
C GLN A 91 -3.36 -11.33 12.03
N CYS A 92 -2.62 -11.65 10.99
CA CYS A 92 -3.05 -12.55 9.92
C CYS A 92 -2.32 -13.89 10.01
N LYS A 93 -2.69 -14.66 10.98
CA LYS A 93 -2.09 -15.99 11.16
C LYS A 93 -2.80 -17.05 10.35
#